data_5b3d760bbf63483d625886f60536ca83
#
_entry.id   5b3d760bbf63483d625886f60536ca83
#
_cell.length_a   1.000
_cell.length_b   1.000
_cell.length_c   1.000
_cell.angle_alpha   90.00
_cell.angle_beta   90.00
_cell.angle_gamma   90.00
#
_symmetry.space_group_name_H-M   'P 1'
#
loop_
_entity.id
_entity.type
_entity.pdbx_description
1 polymer ?
#
loop_
_entity_poly.entity_id
_entity_poly.type
_entity_poly.pdbx_seq_one_letter_code
_entity_poly.pdbx_strand_id
1 'polypeptide(L)'
;NFKRLDDRQKRGMIMSRRIITIGRQYGSNGRRIAKEVIRKAGNSYYDKELIKLASEQNDISYDELVKVDEKRANPWRYPVEDPAQMESRFRFEPMNDVLFYTQAQIITRLADTEDCIIVGRCANDILKSRPTSRSIFIHAPLDYRLQTVMERTSLEEKEALSLIKKVDKQRKFYYNYYTDKKWEEMSQYDLCLDSSAMSEDEI
;
A
#
# COMPACT_ATOMS: atom_id res chain seq x y z
N ASN A 1 22.54 -38.45 22.64
CA ASN A 1 21.50 -38.89 21.69
C ASN A 1 20.50 -37.76 21.44
N PHE A 2 20.89 -36.83 20.59
CA PHE A 2 19.96 -35.83 20.04
C PHE A 2 19.19 -36.52 18.91
N LYS A 3 17.90 -36.87 19.16
CA LYS A 3 16.99 -37.35 18.14
C LYS A 3 16.88 -36.29 17.05
N ARG A 4 17.25 -36.66 15.83
CA ARG A 4 16.92 -35.86 14.63
C ARG A 4 15.40 -35.73 14.57
N LEU A 5 14.90 -34.50 14.74
CA LEU A 5 13.50 -34.19 14.48
C LEU A 5 13.20 -34.51 13.02
N ASP A 6 12.15 -35.26 12.78
CA ASP A 6 11.67 -35.67 11.47
C ASP A 6 11.40 -34.44 10.58
N ASP A 7 11.81 -34.49 9.33
CA ASP A 7 11.62 -33.41 8.34
C ASP A 7 10.14 -33.05 8.13
N ARG A 8 9.21 -33.90 8.53
CA ARG A 8 7.77 -33.62 8.57
C ARG A 8 7.40 -32.65 9.70
N GLN A 9 8.07 -32.73 10.86
CA GLN A 9 7.86 -31.77 11.96
C GLN A 9 8.47 -30.40 11.65
N LYS A 10 9.56 -30.34 10.86
CA LYS A 10 10.12 -29.08 10.36
C LYS A 10 9.24 -28.40 9.31
N ARG A 11 8.47 -29.16 8.50
CA ARG A 11 7.48 -28.60 7.57
C ARG A 11 6.19 -28.11 8.26
N GLY A 12 5.88 -28.57 9.46
CA GLY A 12 4.72 -28.13 10.24
C GLY A 12 4.96 -26.86 11.06
N MET A 13 6.21 -26.42 11.19
CA MET A 13 6.59 -25.15 11.82
C MET A 13 6.92 -24.10 10.77
N ILE A 14 6.04 -23.91 9.80
CA ILE A 14 5.98 -22.63 9.09
C ILE A 14 5.48 -21.65 10.15
N MET A 15 6.41 -20.89 10.76
CA MET A 15 6.04 -19.76 11.61
C MET A 15 5.14 -18.88 10.76
N SER A 16 3.84 -18.85 11.10
CA SER A 16 2.87 -18.07 10.35
C SER A 16 3.26 -16.60 10.45
N ARG A 17 3.76 -16.04 9.34
CA ARG A 17 4.20 -14.64 9.29
C ARG A 17 3.00 -13.73 9.54
N ARG A 18 3.16 -12.79 10.45
CA ARG A 18 2.13 -11.77 10.75
C ARG A 18 2.27 -10.61 9.81
N ILE A 19 1.26 -10.38 9.00
CA ILE A 19 1.27 -9.33 8.01
C ILE A 19 0.12 -8.38 8.33
N ILE A 20 0.42 -7.09 8.41
CA ILE A 20 -0.58 -6.03 8.56
C ILE A 20 -0.51 -5.13 7.32
N THR A 21 -1.64 -4.97 6.65
CA THR A 21 -1.76 -4.01 5.55
C THR A 21 -2.58 -2.81 5.99
N ILE A 22 -2.14 -1.59 5.67
CA ILE A 22 -2.78 -0.36 6.14
C ILE A 22 -3.21 0.51 4.96
N GLY A 23 -4.54 0.54 4.69
CA GLY A 23 -5.18 1.58 3.91
C GLY A 23 -5.41 2.83 4.76
N ARG A 24 -5.40 4.03 4.15
CA ARG A 24 -5.52 5.26 4.95
C ARG A 24 -6.00 6.45 4.13
N GLN A 25 -6.86 7.27 4.70
CA GLN A 25 -7.19 8.59 4.17
C GLN A 25 -6.01 9.56 4.39
N TYR A 26 -5.91 10.60 3.55
CA TYR A 26 -4.89 11.63 3.73
C TYR A 26 -5.24 12.53 4.93
N GLY A 27 -4.27 12.78 5.78
CA GLY A 27 -4.48 13.54 7.02
C GLY A 27 -4.99 12.72 8.22
N SER A 28 -5.32 11.42 8.05
CA SER A 28 -5.73 10.54 9.16
C SER A 28 -4.59 10.01 10.03
N ASN A 29 -3.41 10.58 9.96
CA ASN A 29 -2.21 10.11 10.70
C ASN A 29 -1.81 8.64 10.47
N GLY A 30 -2.38 7.95 9.50
CA GLY A 30 -2.15 6.51 9.28
C GLY A 30 -0.69 6.09 9.15
N ARG A 31 0.19 6.96 8.59
CA ARG A 31 1.65 6.70 8.56
C ARG A 31 2.29 6.80 9.94
N ARG A 32 1.85 7.75 10.77
CA ARG A 32 2.37 7.94 12.13
C ARG A 32 1.98 6.75 12.98
N ILE A 33 0.72 6.36 12.93
CA ILE A 33 0.17 5.18 13.59
C ILE A 33 0.93 3.91 13.15
N ALA A 34 1.12 3.70 11.85
CA ALA A 34 1.89 2.56 11.35
C ALA A 34 3.29 2.49 11.94
N LYS A 35 3.99 3.63 12.06
CA LYS A 35 5.33 3.70 12.66
C LYS A 35 5.33 3.39 14.16
N GLU A 36 4.31 3.81 14.90
CA GLU A 36 4.18 3.48 16.33
C GLU A 36 3.91 1.98 16.53
N VAL A 37 3.04 1.38 15.72
CA VAL A 37 2.80 -0.07 15.76
C VAL A 37 4.11 -0.84 15.54
N ILE A 38 4.96 -0.39 14.60
CA ILE A 38 6.26 -1.02 14.35
C ILE A 38 7.18 -0.89 15.55
N ARG A 39 7.27 0.29 16.13
CA ARG A 39 8.12 0.53 17.31
C ARG A 39 7.74 -0.40 18.47
N LYS A 40 6.43 -0.68 18.62
CA LYS A 40 5.91 -1.61 19.66
C LYS A 40 6.07 -3.08 19.27
N ALA A 41 5.89 -3.44 18.00
CA ALA A 41 5.83 -4.83 17.54
C ALA A 41 7.16 -5.39 16.98
N GLY A 42 8.12 -4.52 16.63
CA GLY A 42 9.42 -4.93 16.07
C GLY A 42 9.36 -5.50 14.65
N ASN A 43 8.30 -5.20 13.89
CA ASN A 43 8.08 -5.71 12.53
C ASN A 43 8.80 -4.83 11.49
N SER A 44 9.07 -5.38 10.30
CA SER A 44 9.55 -4.59 9.15
C SER A 44 8.46 -3.68 8.60
N TYR A 45 8.86 -2.53 8.04
CA TYR A 45 7.95 -1.50 7.53
C TYR A 45 8.18 -1.21 6.06
N TYR A 46 7.11 -1.20 5.30
CA TYR A 46 7.14 -0.94 3.87
C TYR A 46 6.08 0.08 3.44
N ASP A 47 6.52 1.24 2.99
CA ASP A 47 5.72 2.30 2.36
C ASP A 47 6.45 2.76 1.08
N LYS A 48 7.29 3.78 1.15
CA LYS A 48 8.11 4.25 0.03
C LYS A 48 9.28 3.31 -0.29
N GLU A 49 9.67 2.48 0.64
CA GLU A 49 10.69 1.45 0.47
C GLU A 49 10.35 0.49 -0.67
N LEU A 50 9.05 0.25 -0.93
CA LEU A 50 8.60 -0.57 -2.07
C LEU A 50 8.97 0.05 -3.42
N ILE A 51 9.02 1.39 -3.52
CA ILE A 51 9.44 2.07 -4.76
C ILE A 51 10.94 1.83 -4.99
N LYS A 52 11.74 1.89 -3.92
CA LYS A 52 13.18 1.64 -3.99
C LYS A 52 13.45 0.20 -4.42
N LEU A 53 12.79 -0.76 -3.81
CA LEU A 53 12.90 -2.18 -4.19
C LEU A 53 12.45 -2.42 -5.63
N ALA A 54 11.39 -1.74 -6.10
CA ALA A 54 10.94 -1.84 -7.49
C ALA A 54 11.93 -1.19 -8.47
N SER A 55 12.55 -0.08 -8.09
CA SER A 55 13.62 0.57 -8.84
C SER A 55 14.82 -0.36 -9.04
N GLU A 56 15.27 -0.98 -7.97
CA GLU A 56 16.38 -1.93 -8.00
C GLU A 56 16.06 -3.19 -8.81
N GLN A 57 14.82 -3.69 -8.74
CA GLN A 57 14.42 -4.92 -9.44
C GLN A 57 14.27 -4.73 -10.95
N ASN A 58 13.84 -3.55 -11.41
CA ASN A 58 13.57 -3.28 -12.83
C ASN A 58 14.63 -2.40 -13.51
N ASP A 59 15.68 -1.98 -12.79
CA ASP A 59 16.68 -1.03 -13.29
C ASP A 59 16.06 0.28 -13.84
N ILE A 60 14.99 0.76 -13.14
CA ILE A 60 14.28 1.99 -13.47
C ILE A 60 14.60 3.05 -12.41
N SER A 61 14.81 4.31 -12.86
CA SER A 61 15.07 5.42 -11.95
C SER A 61 14.01 5.57 -10.86
N TYR A 62 14.46 5.68 -9.60
CA TYR A 62 13.57 5.94 -8.45
C TYR A 62 12.69 7.17 -8.66
N ASP A 63 13.25 8.26 -9.23
CA ASP A 63 12.53 9.51 -9.46
C ASP A 63 11.41 9.37 -10.51
N GLU A 64 11.57 8.48 -11.47
CA GLU A 64 10.52 8.15 -12.45
C GLU A 64 9.41 7.36 -11.79
N LEU A 65 9.73 6.37 -10.98
CA LEU A 65 8.74 5.56 -10.27
C LEU A 65 7.96 6.36 -9.23
N VAL A 66 8.60 7.30 -8.52
CA VAL A 66 7.90 8.21 -7.57
C VAL A 66 6.83 9.04 -8.26
N LYS A 67 7.03 9.43 -9.52
CA LYS A 67 6.05 10.24 -10.27
C LYS A 67 4.75 9.48 -10.56
N VAL A 68 4.79 8.15 -10.61
CA VAL A 68 3.65 7.28 -10.93
C VAL A 68 3.13 6.48 -9.75
N ASP A 69 3.79 6.51 -8.60
CA ASP A 69 3.41 5.77 -7.39
C ASP A 69 2.01 6.17 -6.90
N GLU A 70 1.19 5.18 -6.59
CA GLU A 70 -0.24 5.32 -6.23
C GLU A 70 -1.05 6.18 -7.22
N LYS A 71 -0.67 6.19 -8.51
CA LYS A 71 -1.41 6.86 -9.58
C LYS A 71 -1.86 5.85 -10.63
N ARG A 72 -3.06 6.06 -11.14
CA ARG A 72 -3.59 5.28 -12.26
C ARG A 72 -2.91 5.69 -13.57
N ALA A 73 -2.66 4.74 -14.47
CA ALA A 73 -2.32 5.02 -15.86
C ALA A 73 -3.41 5.91 -16.52
N ASN A 74 -3.00 6.86 -17.35
CA ASN A 74 -3.95 7.68 -18.09
C ASN A 74 -4.37 6.94 -19.37
N PRO A 75 -5.63 6.46 -19.48
CA PRO A 75 -6.08 5.69 -20.64
C PRO A 75 -5.97 6.47 -21.98
N TRP A 76 -6.02 7.82 -21.91
CA TRP A 76 -5.94 8.68 -23.09
C TRP A 76 -4.51 8.98 -23.54
N ARG A 77 -3.50 8.63 -22.76
CA ARG A 77 -2.10 8.91 -23.08
C ARG A 77 -1.47 7.85 -23.97
N TYR A 78 -2.13 6.70 -24.09
CA TYR A 78 -1.69 5.57 -24.90
C TYR A 78 -2.90 5.08 -25.73
N PRO A 79 -3.30 5.82 -26.79
CA PRO A 79 -4.34 5.33 -27.69
C PRO A 79 -3.84 4.04 -28.36
N VAL A 80 -4.65 3.00 -28.29
CA VAL A 80 -4.38 1.67 -28.90
C VAL A 80 -4.69 1.72 -30.41
N GLU A 81 -4.40 2.81 -31.08
CA GLU A 81 -4.79 2.99 -32.50
C GLU A 81 -3.66 2.69 -33.50
N ASP A 82 -2.45 2.40 -32.98
CA ASP A 82 -1.34 2.03 -33.88
C ASP A 82 -1.27 0.50 -34.03
N PRO A 83 -1.51 -0.05 -35.26
CA PRO A 83 -1.38 -1.49 -35.51
C PRO A 83 -0.01 -2.07 -35.15
N ALA A 84 1.06 -1.28 -35.17
CA ALA A 84 2.40 -1.68 -34.74
C ALA A 84 2.48 -1.99 -33.22
N GLN A 85 1.57 -1.42 -32.44
CA GLN A 85 1.46 -1.70 -31.00
C GLN A 85 0.74 -3.03 -30.69
N MET A 86 0.08 -3.61 -31.67
CA MET A 86 -0.58 -4.92 -31.55
C MET A 86 0.40 -6.09 -31.72
N GLU A 87 1.60 -5.88 -32.22
CA GLU A 87 2.64 -6.90 -32.22
C GLU A 87 3.19 -7.09 -30.81
N SER A 88 3.18 -8.33 -30.31
CA SER A 88 3.58 -8.71 -28.95
C SER A 88 4.99 -8.26 -28.53
N ARG A 89 5.81 -7.81 -29.47
CA ARG A 89 7.16 -7.28 -29.26
C ARG A 89 7.22 -5.79 -28.87
N PHE A 90 6.10 -5.05 -29.00
CA PHE A 90 6.02 -3.60 -28.75
C PHE A 90 4.86 -3.20 -27.84
N ARG A 91 4.44 -4.09 -26.91
CA ARG A 91 3.50 -3.69 -25.86
C ARG A 91 4.20 -2.68 -24.95
N PHE A 92 3.91 -1.42 -25.15
CA PHE A 92 4.23 -0.36 -24.21
C PHE A 92 3.34 -0.56 -22.96
N GLU A 93 3.86 -1.22 -21.94
CA GLU A 93 3.19 -1.24 -20.64
C GLU A 93 3.35 0.13 -19.98
N PRO A 94 2.24 0.78 -19.56
CA PRO A 94 2.34 2.03 -18.84
C PRO A 94 3.21 1.86 -17.59
N MET A 95 4.09 2.81 -17.30
CA MET A 95 4.98 2.76 -16.14
C MET A 95 4.24 2.52 -14.83
N ASN A 96 2.99 3.00 -14.71
CA ASN A 96 2.12 2.75 -13.57
C ASN A 96 1.82 1.25 -13.40
N ASP A 97 1.57 0.53 -14.49
CA ASP A 97 1.24 -0.89 -14.46
C ASP A 97 2.49 -1.71 -14.15
N VAL A 98 3.63 -1.37 -14.78
CA VAL A 98 4.93 -1.98 -14.45
C VAL A 98 5.23 -1.83 -12.95
N LEU A 99 5.08 -0.62 -12.40
CA LEU A 99 5.30 -0.39 -10.99
C LEU A 99 4.34 -1.19 -10.12
N PHE A 100 3.04 -1.22 -10.44
CA PHE A 100 2.03 -1.96 -9.68
C PHE A 100 2.37 -3.46 -9.63
N TYR A 101 2.62 -4.09 -10.77
CA TYR A 101 2.93 -5.52 -10.82
C TYR A 101 4.23 -5.86 -10.11
N THR A 102 5.25 -5.02 -10.25
CA THR A 102 6.52 -5.20 -9.53
C THR A 102 6.32 -5.08 -8.02
N GLN A 103 5.58 -4.07 -7.56
CA GLN A 103 5.26 -3.92 -6.14
C GLN A 103 4.44 -5.11 -5.62
N ALA A 104 3.49 -5.63 -6.40
CA ALA A 104 2.70 -6.81 -6.01
C ALA A 104 3.58 -8.05 -5.83
N GLN A 105 4.56 -8.28 -6.71
CA GLN A 105 5.53 -9.37 -6.56
C GLN A 105 6.40 -9.18 -5.31
N ILE A 106 6.89 -7.97 -5.06
CA ILE A 106 7.69 -7.65 -3.87
C ILE A 106 6.88 -7.86 -2.60
N ILE A 107 5.64 -7.34 -2.54
CA ILE A 107 4.71 -7.51 -1.41
C ILE A 107 4.48 -8.99 -1.11
N THR A 108 4.23 -9.79 -2.14
CA THR A 108 4.03 -11.23 -2.00
C THR A 108 5.25 -11.92 -1.43
N ARG A 109 6.45 -11.61 -1.93
CA ARG A 109 7.73 -12.16 -1.45
C ARG A 109 8.02 -11.76 0.01
N LEU A 110 7.82 -10.49 0.38
CA LEU A 110 8.02 -10.02 1.75
C LEU A 110 7.08 -10.75 2.73
N ALA A 111 5.83 -10.95 2.32
CA ALA A 111 4.85 -11.69 3.11
C ALA A 111 5.21 -13.18 3.32
N ASP A 112 6.08 -13.76 2.49
CA ASP A 112 6.61 -15.11 2.68
C ASP A 112 7.83 -15.17 3.59
N THR A 113 8.56 -14.07 3.70
CA THR A 113 9.89 -14.06 4.31
C THR A 113 9.94 -13.48 5.72
N GLU A 114 9.04 -12.53 6.05
CA GLU A 114 9.12 -11.81 7.31
C GLU A 114 7.78 -11.30 7.86
N ASP A 115 7.74 -10.98 9.14
CA ASP A 115 6.64 -10.26 9.78
C ASP A 115 6.73 -8.80 9.36
N CYS A 116 5.70 -8.26 8.68
CA CYS A 116 5.79 -6.93 8.10
C CYS A 116 4.48 -6.13 8.16
N ILE A 117 4.65 -4.80 8.11
CA ILE A 117 3.57 -3.84 7.96
C ILE A 117 3.74 -3.13 6.62
N ILE A 118 2.72 -3.22 5.77
CA ILE A 118 2.73 -2.66 4.41
C ILE A 118 1.67 -1.57 4.30
N VAL A 119 2.05 -0.39 3.84
CA VAL A 119 1.17 0.78 3.79
C VAL A 119 0.78 1.12 2.35
N GLY A 120 -0.49 0.94 2.01
CA GLY A 120 -1.06 1.24 0.69
C GLY A 120 -0.79 0.18 -0.39
N ARG A 121 -0.66 0.61 -1.65
CA ARG A 121 -0.34 -0.17 -2.87
C ARG A 121 -1.22 -1.40 -3.07
N CYS A 122 -2.49 -1.30 -2.67
CA CYS A 122 -3.46 -2.41 -2.75
C CYS A 122 -3.03 -3.68 -2.00
N ALA A 123 -2.12 -3.56 -1.02
CA ALA A 123 -1.56 -4.71 -0.31
C ALA A 123 -2.63 -5.58 0.36
N ASN A 124 -3.72 -4.97 0.86
CA ASN A 124 -4.86 -5.69 1.41
C ASN A 124 -5.53 -6.60 0.39
N ASP A 125 -5.64 -6.19 -0.87
CA ASP A 125 -6.21 -7.04 -1.93
C ASP A 125 -5.21 -8.07 -2.44
N ILE A 126 -3.95 -7.70 -2.61
CA ILE A 126 -2.87 -8.62 -3.02
C ILE A 126 -2.74 -9.78 -2.04
N LEU A 127 -2.86 -9.52 -0.74
CA LEU A 127 -2.66 -10.50 0.32
C LEU A 127 -3.96 -11.06 0.93
N LYS A 128 -5.13 -10.77 0.33
CA LYS A 128 -6.46 -11.17 0.86
C LYS A 128 -6.64 -12.67 1.08
N SER A 129 -5.97 -13.50 0.30
CA SER A 129 -6.05 -14.96 0.41
C SER A 129 -5.14 -15.54 1.50
N ARG A 130 -4.31 -14.73 2.15
CA ARG A 130 -3.38 -15.19 3.19
C ARG A 130 -4.05 -15.16 4.57
N PRO A 131 -4.19 -16.32 5.25
CA PRO A 131 -4.86 -16.38 6.55
C PRO A 131 -4.18 -15.55 7.65
N THR A 132 -2.89 -15.27 7.50
CA THR A 132 -2.08 -14.50 8.45
C THR A 132 -1.99 -13.01 8.16
N SER A 133 -2.62 -12.56 7.09
CA SER A 133 -2.75 -11.14 6.76
C SER A 133 -3.97 -10.53 7.47
N ARG A 134 -3.79 -9.31 7.98
CA ARG A 134 -4.88 -8.47 8.48
C ARG A 134 -4.82 -7.13 7.81
N SER A 135 -5.99 -6.67 7.38
CA SER A 135 -6.14 -5.41 6.67
C SER A 135 -6.82 -4.36 7.55
N ILE A 136 -6.19 -3.21 7.68
CA ILE A 136 -6.67 -2.09 8.49
C ILE A 136 -6.90 -0.89 7.58
N PHE A 137 -8.03 -0.18 7.78
CA PHE A 137 -8.27 1.11 7.16
C PHE A 137 -8.33 2.21 8.21
N ILE A 138 -7.47 3.22 8.08
CA ILE A 138 -7.42 4.36 9.01
C ILE A 138 -8.07 5.57 8.36
N HIS A 139 -9.13 6.05 8.99
CA HIS A 139 -9.89 7.22 8.54
C HIS A 139 -10.01 8.25 9.67
N ALA A 140 -10.53 9.42 9.36
CA ALA A 140 -10.95 10.42 10.33
C ALA A 140 -11.94 11.41 9.68
N PRO A 141 -12.75 12.15 10.49
CA PRO A 141 -13.55 13.27 10.02
C PRO A 141 -12.73 14.31 9.26
N LEU A 142 -13.34 14.98 8.31
CA LEU A 142 -12.65 15.92 7.43
C LEU A 142 -11.99 17.06 8.22
N ASP A 143 -12.65 17.59 9.24
CA ASP A 143 -12.14 18.71 10.05
C ASP A 143 -10.86 18.32 10.80
N TYR A 144 -10.82 17.12 11.40
CA TYR A 144 -9.62 16.59 12.02
C TYR A 144 -8.47 16.43 11.02
N ARG A 145 -8.77 15.88 9.84
CA ARG A 145 -7.77 15.69 8.78
C ARG A 145 -7.25 17.03 8.24
N LEU A 146 -8.13 18.00 8.14
CA LEU A 146 -7.79 19.35 7.68
C LEU A 146 -6.82 20.02 8.65
N GLN A 147 -7.14 20.03 9.95
CA GLN A 147 -6.25 20.54 10.97
C GLN A 147 -4.88 19.82 10.95
N THR A 148 -4.87 18.49 10.91
CA THR A 148 -3.64 17.68 10.82
C THR A 148 -2.77 18.04 9.61
N VAL A 149 -3.40 18.31 8.45
CA VAL A 149 -2.66 18.68 7.24
C VAL A 149 -2.12 20.09 7.34
N MET A 150 -2.90 21.06 7.82
CA MET A 150 -2.46 22.44 8.02
C MET A 150 -1.26 22.51 8.97
N GLU A 151 -1.32 21.84 10.12
CA GLU A 151 -0.22 21.78 11.08
C GLU A 151 1.07 21.19 10.49
N ARG A 152 0.94 20.17 9.66
CA ARG A 152 2.09 19.47 9.06
C ARG A 152 2.70 20.18 7.88
N THR A 153 1.91 20.93 7.11
CA THR A 153 2.33 21.51 5.82
C THR A 153 2.43 23.02 5.85
N SER A 154 1.90 23.67 6.89
CA SER A 154 1.76 25.13 6.98
C SER A 154 0.95 25.73 5.82
N LEU A 155 0.08 24.96 5.20
CA LEU A 155 -0.84 25.42 4.14
C LEU A 155 -2.07 26.11 4.75
N GLU A 156 -2.62 27.07 4.03
CA GLU A 156 -3.91 27.64 4.36
C GLU A 156 -5.05 26.62 4.17
N GLU A 157 -6.16 26.83 4.84
CA GLU A 157 -7.31 25.91 4.89
C GLU A 157 -7.76 25.44 3.49
N LYS A 158 -7.93 26.40 2.56
CA LYS A 158 -8.37 26.11 1.18
C LYS A 158 -7.40 25.20 0.43
N GLU A 159 -6.11 25.42 0.60
CA GLU A 159 -5.05 24.66 -0.05
C GLU A 159 -4.94 23.26 0.58
N ALA A 160 -5.00 23.17 1.91
CA ALA A 160 -5.00 21.92 2.65
C ALA A 160 -6.19 21.04 2.28
N LEU A 161 -7.40 21.63 2.17
CA LEU A 161 -8.60 20.94 1.72
C LEU A 161 -8.47 20.43 0.27
N SER A 162 -7.91 21.25 -0.62
CA SER A 162 -7.63 20.87 -2.01
C SER A 162 -6.65 19.70 -2.07
N LEU A 163 -5.60 19.73 -1.26
CA LEU A 163 -4.60 18.65 -1.17
C LEU A 163 -5.20 17.35 -0.66
N ILE A 164 -6.03 17.39 0.39
CA ILE A 164 -6.74 16.23 0.93
C ILE A 164 -7.59 15.57 -0.18
N LYS A 165 -8.46 16.34 -0.83
CA LYS A 165 -9.33 15.86 -1.90
C LYS A 165 -8.53 15.27 -3.06
N LYS A 166 -7.43 15.92 -3.46
CA LYS A 166 -6.56 15.46 -4.55
C LYS A 166 -5.92 14.10 -4.23
N VAL A 167 -5.33 13.97 -3.05
CA VAL A 167 -4.62 12.74 -2.66
C VAL A 167 -5.59 11.57 -2.47
N ASP A 168 -6.71 11.78 -1.78
CA ASP A 168 -7.71 10.73 -1.58
C ASP A 168 -8.35 10.30 -2.92
N LYS A 169 -8.62 11.25 -3.83
CA LYS A 169 -9.08 10.95 -5.19
C LYS A 169 -8.06 10.10 -5.96
N GLN A 170 -6.76 10.39 -5.85
CA GLN A 170 -5.72 9.60 -6.51
C GLN A 170 -5.67 8.18 -5.96
N ARG A 171 -5.69 7.99 -4.62
CA ARG A 171 -5.71 6.68 -3.97
C ARG A 171 -6.94 5.87 -4.34
N LYS A 172 -8.12 6.50 -4.31
CA LYS A 172 -9.38 5.89 -4.71
C LYS A 172 -9.33 5.38 -6.15
N PHE A 173 -8.86 6.21 -7.09
CA PHE A 173 -8.75 5.80 -8.49
C PHE A 173 -7.71 4.70 -8.69
N TYR A 174 -6.57 4.78 -8.03
CA TYR A 174 -5.55 3.75 -8.08
C TYR A 174 -6.08 2.41 -7.57
N TYR A 175 -6.64 2.39 -6.38
CA TYR A 175 -7.20 1.19 -5.76
C TYR A 175 -8.31 0.57 -6.61
N ASN A 176 -9.30 1.38 -7.01
CA ASN A 176 -10.44 0.89 -7.77
C ASN A 176 -10.02 0.31 -9.13
N TYR A 177 -9.00 0.90 -9.76
CA TYR A 177 -8.50 0.44 -11.06
C TYR A 177 -7.80 -0.93 -10.97
N TYR A 178 -6.94 -1.13 -9.97
CA TYR A 178 -6.15 -2.35 -9.87
C TYR A 178 -6.86 -3.49 -9.14
N THR A 179 -7.91 -3.22 -8.37
CA THR A 179 -8.60 -4.24 -7.57
C THR A 179 -10.03 -4.51 -8.03
N ASP A 180 -10.57 -3.66 -8.90
CA ASP A 180 -12.00 -3.66 -9.29
C ASP A 180 -12.96 -3.54 -8.09
N LYS A 181 -12.52 -2.85 -7.02
CA LYS A 181 -13.24 -2.68 -5.76
C LYS A 181 -13.28 -1.21 -5.34
N LYS A 182 -14.12 -0.89 -4.36
CA LYS A 182 -14.24 0.47 -3.82
C LYS A 182 -13.27 0.67 -2.64
N TRP A 183 -12.35 1.60 -2.76
CA TRP A 183 -11.32 1.89 -1.77
C TRP A 183 -11.85 2.20 -0.37
N GLU A 184 -12.95 2.95 -0.27
CA GLU A 184 -13.54 3.39 1.01
C GLU A 184 -14.61 2.44 1.55
N GLU A 185 -14.81 1.29 0.94
CA GLU A 185 -15.78 0.31 1.40
C GLU A 185 -15.21 -0.48 2.56
N MET A 186 -15.82 -0.30 3.75
CA MET A 186 -15.34 -0.90 5.01
C MET A 186 -15.27 -2.42 4.96
N SER A 187 -16.15 -3.08 4.19
CA SER A 187 -16.15 -4.53 4.01
C SER A 187 -14.91 -5.10 3.32
N GLN A 188 -14.05 -4.23 2.76
CA GLN A 188 -12.76 -4.63 2.17
C GLN A 188 -11.63 -4.76 3.20
N TYR A 189 -11.90 -4.43 4.45
CA TYR A 189 -10.91 -4.39 5.52
C TYR A 189 -11.37 -5.19 6.74
N ASP A 190 -10.44 -5.84 7.43
CA ASP A 190 -10.73 -6.58 8.66
C ASP A 190 -11.03 -5.62 9.83
N LEU A 191 -10.44 -4.42 9.81
CA LEU A 191 -10.62 -3.40 10.85
C LEU A 191 -10.61 -2.00 10.24
N CYS A 192 -11.56 -1.16 10.65
CA CYS A 192 -11.57 0.26 10.32
C CYS A 192 -11.43 1.07 11.61
N LEU A 193 -10.47 2.01 11.64
CA LEU A 193 -10.13 2.82 12.81
C LEU A 193 -10.36 4.29 12.52
N ASP A 194 -11.12 4.95 13.38
CA ASP A 194 -11.21 6.41 13.41
C ASP A 194 -10.10 6.98 14.29
N SER A 195 -9.09 7.55 13.66
CA SER A 195 -7.94 8.10 14.37
C SER A 195 -8.21 9.41 15.11
N SER A 196 -9.40 9.99 14.98
CA SER A 196 -9.82 11.16 15.77
C SER A 196 -10.43 10.77 17.11
N ALA A 197 -10.92 9.54 17.23
CA ALA A 197 -11.60 9.03 18.42
C ALA A 197 -10.68 8.30 19.41
N MET A 198 -9.43 8.07 19.03
CA MET A 198 -8.48 7.25 19.81
C MET A 198 -7.15 7.99 19.96
N SER A 199 -6.51 7.87 21.12
CA SER A 199 -5.13 8.29 21.29
C SER A 199 -4.17 7.35 20.57
N GLU A 200 -2.94 7.81 20.33
CA GLU A 200 -1.93 6.97 19.65
C GLU A 200 -1.56 5.71 20.43
N ASP A 201 -1.71 5.74 21.75
CA ASP A 201 -1.44 4.59 22.61
C ASP A 201 -2.58 3.56 22.61
N GLU A 202 -3.79 3.96 22.24
CA GLU A 202 -4.96 3.08 22.13
C GLU A 202 -5.07 2.41 20.76
N ILE A 203 -4.41 2.97 19.74
CA ILE A 203 -4.34 2.39 18.39
C ILE A 203 -3.13 1.46 18.31
#